data_46066c5a553b31e3ca15026d32f9631e
#
_entry.id   46066c5a553b31e3ca15026d32f9631e
#
_cell.length_a   1.000
_cell.length_b   1.000
_cell.length_c   1.000
_cell.angle_alpha   90.00
_cell.angle_beta   90.00
_cell.angle_gamma   90.00
#
_symmetry.space_group_name_H-M   'P 1'
#
loop_
_entity.id
_entity.type
_entity.pdbx_description
1 polymer ?
#
loop_
_entity_poly.entity_id
_entity_poly.type
_entity_poly.pdbx_seq_one_letter_code
_entity_poly.pdbx_strand_id
1 'polypeptide(L)'
;APHALHDEPPVRGAHGTALGDLRSDAFQTRHWRALHARLHAPRYIPSSHTLGSVWALDWRAHLPLIRAAIHDAQGEYALDVYLQQVREAWTGYALELVDYRHVCMLLRGWDALFLQANEHAGGLRAMAASPHYRVFEEEAQMWEERLARIQTVFDLWADVQRQWVYLHGIFAGAGSEAMMHILPVESARFQSISSVFLAVLNKVQKAPSERAVM
;
A
#
# COMPACT_ATOMS: atom_id res chain seq x y z
N ALA A 1 -38.44 -44.00 33.27
CA ALA A 1 -37.96 -42.80 32.56
C ALA A 1 -36.45 -42.84 32.51
N PRO A 2 -35.79 -42.87 31.32
CA PRO A 2 -34.34 -42.81 31.22
C PRO A 2 -33.88 -41.35 31.12
N HIS A 3 -32.87 -41.04 31.92
CA HIS A 3 -32.09 -39.81 31.87
C HIS A 3 -31.50 -39.60 30.47
N ALA A 4 -31.83 -38.49 29.84
CA ALA A 4 -31.14 -37.99 28.68
C ALA A 4 -29.77 -37.43 29.13
N LEU A 5 -28.69 -38.13 28.80
CA LEU A 5 -27.34 -37.62 28.85
C LEU A 5 -27.21 -36.57 27.74
N HIS A 6 -27.08 -35.30 28.13
CA HIS A 6 -26.62 -34.25 27.24
C HIS A 6 -25.15 -34.57 26.85
N ASP A 7 -24.98 -35.03 25.64
CA ASP A 7 -23.66 -35.07 24.98
C ASP A 7 -23.19 -33.60 24.70
N GLU A 8 -22.45 -33.04 25.64
CA GLU A 8 -21.65 -31.88 25.36
C GLU A 8 -20.51 -32.29 24.39
N PRO A 9 -20.33 -31.59 23.23
CA PRO A 9 -19.25 -31.93 22.33
C PRO A 9 -17.89 -31.69 23.01
N PRO A 10 -16.87 -32.48 22.70
CA PRO A 10 -15.62 -32.51 23.43
C PRO A 10 -14.89 -31.19 23.40
N VAL A 11 -14.75 -30.55 24.55
CA VAL A 11 -14.07 -29.27 24.84
C VAL A 11 -12.58 -29.26 24.39
N ARG A 12 -12.05 -30.42 24.02
CA ARG A 12 -10.65 -30.56 23.51
C ARG A 12 -10.37 -29.86 22.21
N GLY A 13 -11.32 -29.66 21.29
CA GLY A 13 -11.11 -28.99 20.01
C GLY A 13 -10.96 -27.48 20.14
N ALA A 14 -11.72 -26.83 21.03
CA ALA A 14 -11.74 -25.37 21.17
C ALA A 14 -10.47 -24.78 21.82
N HIS A 15 -9.77 -25.55 22.65
CA HIS A 15 -8.51 -25.14 23.28
C HIS A 15 -7.31 -25.29 22.32
N GLY A 16 -7.34 -26.32 21.46
CA GLY A 16 -6.28 -26.56 20.48
C GLY A 16 -6.23 -25.47 19.41
N THR A 17 -7.38 -25.01 18.94
CA THR A 17 -7.46 -23.92 17.93
C THR A 17 -7.00 -22.59 18.51
N ALA A 18 -7.46 -22.20 19.70
CA ALA A 18 -7.05 -20.94 20.34
C ALA A 18 -5.54 -20.89 20.62
N LEU A 19 -4.90 -21.99 21.01
CA LEU A 19 -3.45 -22.07 21.16
C LEU A 19 -2.71 -21.94 19.82
N GLY A 20 -3.26 -22.50 18.75
CA GLY A 20 -2.75 -22.34 17.40
C GLY A 20 -2.78 -20.88 16.94
N ASP A 21 -3.93 -20.22 17.17
CA ASP A 21 -4.15 -18.82 16.79
C ASP A 21 -3.22 -17.85 17.54
N LEU A 22 -2.92 -18.11 18.81
CA LEU A 22 -1.95 -17.33 19.61
C LEU A 22 -0.49 -17.49 19.13
N ARG A 23 -0.19 -18.52 18.35
CA ARG A 23 1.13 -18.73 17.74
C ARG A 23 1.22 -18.14 16.33
N SER A 24 0.11 -17.64 15.81
CA SER A 24 0.08 -17.01 14.47
C SER A 24 0.83 -15.69 14.47
N ASP A 25 1.32 -15.29 13.30
CA ASP A 25 1.99 -14.00 13.08
C ASP A 25 1.08 -12.80 13.38
N ALA A 26 -0.23 -13.02 13.39
CA ALA A 26 -1.22 -12.02 13.77
C ALA A 26 -1.08 -11.61 15.25
N PHE A 27 -0.68 -12.52 16.14
CA PHE A 27 -0.65 -12.27 17.59
C PHE A 27 0.69 -11.69 18.02
N GLN A 28 0.88 -10.39 17.87
CA GLN A 28 2.12 -9.65 18.12
C GLN A 28 2.34 -9.36 19.62
N THR A 29 3.55 -8.87 19.95
CA THR A 29 3.95 -8.49 21.33
C THR A 29 2.98 -7.53 22.02
N ARG A 30 2.36 -6.60 21.27
CA ARG A 30 1.36 -5.67 21.80
C ARG A 30 0.11 -6.40 22.28
N HIS A 31 -0.35 -7.41 21.55
CA HIS A 31 -1.53 -8.22 21.90
C HIS A 31 -1.27 -9.06 23.16
N TRP A 32 -0.07 -9.64 23.28
CA TRP A 32 0.35 -10.33 24.49
C TRP A 32 0.37 -9.42 25.70
N ARG A 33 0.90 -8.19 25.58
CA ARG A 33 0.90 -7.22 26.68
C ARG A 33 -0.51 -6.82 27.10
N ALA A 34 -1.38 -6.55 26.13
CA ALA A 34 -2.78 -6.20 26.37
C ALA A 34 -3.54 -7.37 27.03
N LEU A 35 -3.34 -8.59 26.54
CA LEU A 35 -3.96 -9.79 27.11
C LEU A 35 -3.52 -10.02 28.56
N HIS A 36 -2.21 -9.97 28.86
CA HIS A 36 -1.70 -10.13 30.22
C HIS A 36 -2.24 -9.05 31.16
N ALA A 37 -2.35 -7.80 30.71
CA ALA A 37 -2.94 -6.72 31.52
C ALA A 37 -4.42 -6.99 31.82
N ARG A 38 -5.21 -7.47 30.83
CA ARG A 38 -6.64 -7.81 31.01
C ARG A 38 -6.87 -9.02 31.90
N LEU A 39 -5.92 -9.96 31.93
CA LEU A 39 -5.96 -11.15 32.75
C LEU A 39 -5.36 -10.92 34.15
N HIS A 40 -4.90 -9.70 34.48
CA HIS A 40 -4.16 -9.39 35.71
C HIS A 40 -2.95 -10.33 35.93
N ALA A 41 -2.40 -10.86 34.84
CA ALA A 41 -1.25 -11.74 34.85
C ALA A 41 0.06 -10.95 34.97
N PRO A 42 1.19 -11.59 35.33
CA PRO A 42 2.50 -10.97 35.35
C PRO A 42 2.82 -10.27 34.01
N ARG A 43 3.60 -9.17 34.09
CA ARG A 43 3.98 -8.41 32.88
C ARG A 43 4.57 -9.33 31.83
N TYR A 44 4.04 -9.23 30.60
CA TYR A 44 4.57 -9.97 29.47
C TYR A 44 6.01 -9.56 29.15
N ILE A 45 6.92 -10.52 29.13
CA ILE A 45 8.33 -10.37 28.75
C ILE A 45 8.62 -11.40 27.66
N PRO A 46 8.92 -10.99 26.41
CA PRO A 46 9.10 -11.94 25.29
C PRO A 46 10.13 -13.03 25.54
N SER A 47 11.27 -12.69 26.16
CA SER A 47 12.38 -13.61 26.42
C SER A 47 12.07 -14.70 27.47
N SER A 48 11.11 -14.48 28.35
CA SER A 48 10.69 -15.44 29.40
C SER A 48 9.32 -16.06 29.13
N HIS A 49 8.71 -15.74 27.99
CA HIS A 49 7.38 -16.25 27.66
C HIS A 49 7.48 -17.66 27.09
N THR A 50 7.06 -18.61 27.89
CA THR A 50 7.09 -20.04 27.55
C THR A 50 5.69 -20.60 27.42
N LEU A 51 5.54 -21.77 26.80
CA LEU A 51 4.29 -22.48 26.76
C LEU A 51 3.73 -22.74 28.18
N GLY A 52 4.62 -22.96 29.16
CA GLY A 52 4.25 -23.11 30.56
C GLY A 52 3.64 -21.85 31.18
N SER A 53 4.18 -20.66 30.86
CA SER A 53 3.62 -19.39 31.32
C SER A 53 2.25 -19.11 30.69
N VAL A 54 2.07 -19.49 29.42
CA VAL A 54 0.77 -19.43 28.75
C VAL A 54 -0.21 -20.40 29.40
N TRP A 55 0.23 -21.61 29.73
CA TRP A 55 -0.60 -22.64 30.37
C TRP A 55 -1.02 -22.28 31.80
N ALA A 56 -0.18 -21.49 32.49
CA ALA A 56 -0.48 -21.00 33.83
C ALA A 56 -1.62 -19.96 33.86
N LEU A 57 -2.00 -19.40 32.74
CA LEU A 57 -3.19 -18.56 32.59
C LEU A 57 -4.41 -19.51 32.70
N ASP A 58 -5.40 -19.17 33.53
CA ASP A 58 -6.63 -19.99 33.64
C ASP A 58 -7.49 -19.84 32.38
N TRP A 59 -7.17 -20.66 31.37
CA TRP A 59 -7.81 -20.65 30.06
C TRP A 59 -9.32 -20.87 30.12
N ARG A 60 -9.78 -21.67 31.07
CA ARG A 60 -11.20 -22.01 31.16
C ARG A 60 -12.01 -20.80 31.61
N ALA A 61 -11.52 -20.11 32.60
CA ALA A 61 -12.18 -18.90 33.12
C ALA A 61 -12.09 -17.72 32.13
N HIS A 62 -11.02 -17.64 31.32
CA HIS A 62 -10.72 -16.48 30.50
C HIS A 62 -10.85 -16.72 28.99
N LEU A 63 -11.37 -17.85 28.54
CA LEU A 63 -11.52 -18.22 27.14
C LEU A 63 -12.24 -17.14 26.29
N PRO A 64 -13.32 -16.49 26.74
CA PRO A 64 -13.95 -15.41 25.98
C PRO A 64 -13.02 -14.21 25.74
N LEU A 65 -12.23 -13.81 26.75
CA LEU A 65 -11.26 -12.72 26.64
C LEU A 65 -10.14 -13.06 25.68
N ILE A 66 -9.66 -14.30 25.72
CA ILE A 66 -8.59 -14.78 24.83
C ILE A 66 -9.08 -14.80 23.37
N ARG A 67 -10.29 -15.30 23.12
CA ARG A 67 -10.91 -15.31 21.79
C ARG A 67 -11.11 -13.89 21.24
N ALA A 68 -11.57 -12.96 22.08
CA ALA A 68 -11.69 -11.56 21.69
C ALA A 68 -10.33 -10.97 21.31
N ALA A 69 -9.27 -11.22 22.09
CA ALA A 69 -7.93 -10.76 21.78
C ALA A 69 -7.37 -11.38 20.49
N ILE A 70 -7.67 -12.65 20.21
CA ILE A 70 -7.30 -13.31 18.94
C ILE A 70 -8.04 -12.67 17.77
N HIS A 71 -9.35 -12.43 17.92
CA HIS A 71 -10.16 -11.78 16.89
C HIS A 71 -9.65 -10.36 16.57
N ASP A 72 -9.35 -9.57 17.60
CA ASP A 72 -8.76 -8.24 17.44
C ASP A 72 -7.41 -8.33 16.71
N ALA A 73 -6.53 -9.24 17.11
CA ALA A 73 -5.23 -9.43 16.47
C ALA A 73 -5.33 -9.85 15.00
N GLN A 74 -6.27 -10.74 14.68
CA GLN A 74 -6.52 -11.17 13.29
C GLN A 74 -7.07 -10.02 12.43
N GLY A 75 -7.98 -9.20 13.00
CA GLY A 75 -8.50 -8.01 12.33
C GLY A 75 -7.41 -6.97 12.06
N GLU A 76 -6.54 -6.69 13.04
CA GLU A 76 -5.39 -5.82 12.85
C GLU A 76 -4.39 -6.38 11.81
N TYR A 77 -4.12 -7.68 11.85
CA TYR A 77 -3.19 -8.32 10.92
C TYR A 77 -3.64 -8.20 9.46
N ALA A 78 -4.94 -8.34 9.19
CA ALA A 78 -5.48 -8.18 7.84
C ALA A 78 -5.21 -6.76 7.29
N LEU A 79 -5.33 -5.72 8.14
CA LEU A 79 -5.03 -4.34 7.76
C LEU A 79 -3.53 -4.11 7.56
N ASP A 80 -2.69 -4.67 8.44
CA ASP A 80 -1.22 -4.59 8.36
C ASP A 80 -0.70 -5.21 7.05
N VAL A 81 -1.18 -6.41 6.72
CA VAL A 81 -0.84 -7.10 5.46
C VAL A 81 -1.22 -6.25 4.25
N TYR A 82 -2.41 -5.63 4.27
CA TYR A 82 -2.82 -4.76 3.17
C TYR A 82 -1.92 -3.52 3.02
N LEU A 83 -1.59 -2.84 4.13
CA LEU A 83 -0.65 -1.71 4.11
C LEU A 83 0.74 -2.12 3.64
N GLN A 84 1.20 -3.29 4.02
CA GLN A 84 2.46 -3.83 3.52
C GLN A 84 2.42 -4.06 2.01
N GLN A 85 1.34 -4.61 1.47
CA GLN A 85 1.16 -4.77 0.02
C GLN A 85 1.21 -3.42 -0.71
N VAL A 86 0.52 -2.39 -0.19
CA VAL A 86 0.57 -1.03 -0.74
C VAL A 86 2.01 -0.49 -0.72
N ARG A 87 2.69 -0.62 0.41
CA ARG A 87 4.09 -0.18 0.58
C ARG A 87 5.03 -0.85 -0.42
N GLU A 88 4.97 -2.16 -0.52
CA GLU A 88 5.81 -2.95 -1.44
C GLU A 88 5.55 -2.59 -2.90
N ALA A 89 4.28 -2.49 -3.29
CA ALA A 89 3.89 -2.15 -4.64
C ALA A 89 4.42 -0.79 -5.09
N TRP A 90 4.40 0.21 -4.21
CA TRP A 90 4.81 1.58 -4.57
C TRP A 90 6.29 1.87 -4.30
N THR A 91 6.93 1.18 -3.38
CA THR A 91 8.39 1.30 -3.17
C THR A 91 9.18 0.70 -4.33
N GLY A 92 8.68 -0.40 -4.89
CA GLY A 92 9.29 -1.10 -6.03
C GLY A 92 8.74 -0.68 -7.40
N TYR A 93 7.84 0.31 -7.46
CA TYR A 93 7.18 0.67 -8.71
C TYR A 93 8.16 1.25 -9.72
N ALA A 94 8.30 0.59 -10.87
CA ALA A 94 9.15 1.03 -11.97
C ALA A 94 8.30 1.62 -13.09
N LEU A 95 8.63 2.83 -13.52
CA LEU A 95 7.97 3.48 -14.65
C LEU A 95 8.35 2.80 -15.97
N GLU A 96 7.37 2.49 -16.79
CA GLU A 96 7.59 1.99 -18.13
C GLU A 96 8.03 3.14 -19.06
N LEU A 97 9.17 2.98 -19.71
CA LEU A 97 9.71 3.93 -20.64
C LEU A 97 9.77 3.34 -22.06
N VAL A 98 9.43 4.13 -23.06
CA VAL A 98 9.49 3.77 -24.49
C VAL A 98 10.28 4.79 -25.28
N ASP A 99 11.13 4.33 -26.20
CA ASP A 99 11.87 5.22 -27.11
C ASP A 99 10.93 5.99 -28.04
N TYR A 100 11.10 7.29 -28.11
CA TYR A 100 10.40 8.17 -29.04
C TYR A 100 11.37 8.71 -30.09
N ARG A 101 11.41 8.05 -31.25
CA ARG A 101 12.16 8.48 -32.43
C ARG A 101 13.65 8.78 -32.18
N HIS A 102 14.28 8.11 -31.22
CA HIS A 102 15.66 8.36 -30.76
C HIS A 102 15.90 9.78 -30.22
N VAL A 103 14.83 10.50 -29.86
CA VAL A 103 14.91 11.85 -29.27
C VAL A 103 14.92 11.78 -27.76
N CYS A 104 14.01 10.97 -27.18
CA CYS A 104 13.87 10.82 -25.73
C CYS A 104 13.11 9.53 -25.38
N MET A 105 13.11 9.19 -24.07
CA MET A 105 12.27 8.15 -23.52
C MET A 105 10.98 8.76 -22.98
N LEU A 106 9.83 8.30 -23.46
CA LEU A 106 8.51 8.72 -22.98
C LEU A 106 7.95 7.70 -21.99
N LEU A 107 7.12 8.17 -21.06
CA LEU A 107 6.39 7.29 -20.15
C LEU A 107 5.26 6.58 -20.90
N ARG A 108 5.06 5.32 -20.51
CA ARG A 108 4.02 4.43 -21.02
C ARG A 108 3.35 3.72 -19.83
N GLY A 109 2.25 3.00 -20.09
CA GLY A 109 1.59 2.19 -19.05
C GLY A 109 0.68 3.00 -18.11
N TRP A 110 0.17 4.14 -18.56
CA TRP A 110 -0.71 5.04 -17.81
C TRP A 110 -1.93 4.34 -17.20
N ASP A 111 -2.60 3.49 -17.99
CA ASP A 111 -3.82 2.81 -17.55
C ASP A 111 -3.55 1.87 -16.38
N ALA A 112 -2.45 1.11 -16.42
CA ALA A 112 -2.04 0.22 -15.34
C ALA A 112 -1.70 0.99 -14.07
N LEU A 113 -0.97 2.10 -14.18
CA LEU A 113 -0.61 2.97 -13.06
C LEU A 113 -1.85 3.55 -12.38
N PHE A 114 -2.77 4.13 -13.17
CA PHE A 114 -4.00 4.70 -12.63
C PHE A 114 -4.93 3.66 -12.03
N LEU A 115 -5.04 2.48 -12.66
CA LEU A 115 -5.83 1.38 -12.12
C LEU A 115 -5.30 0.97 -10.73
N GLN A 116 -4.01 0.70 -10.63
CA GLN A 116 -3.38 0.29 -9.37
C GLN A 116 -3.49 1.38 -8.28
N ALA A 117 -3.29 2.65 -8.65
CA ALA A 117 -3.45 3.76 -7.71
C ALA A 117 -4.89 3.88 -7.20
N ASN A 118 -5.89 3.71 -8.07
CA ASN A 118 -7.30 3.74 -7.71
C ASN A 118 -7.70 2.55 -6.82
N GLU A 119 -7.23 1.35 -7.14
CA GLU A 119 -7.48 0.14 -6.34
C GLU A 119 -6.92 0.30 -4.92
N HIS A 120 -5.67 0.72 -4.80
CA HIS A 120 -5.05 0.92 -3.49
C HIS A 120 -5.70 2.06 -2.71
N ALA A 121 -6.02 3.19 -3.35
CA ALA A 121 -6.74 4.28 -2.68
C ALA A 121 -8.16 3.86 -2.24
N GLY A 122 -8.84 3.03 -3.04
CA GLY A 122 -10.12 2.44 -2.68
C GLY A 122 -10.04 1.52 -1.48
N GLY A 123 -9.03 0.64 -1.44
CA GLY A 123 -8.78 -0.26 -0.32
C GLY A 123 -8.40 0.46 0.96
N LEU A 124 -7.54 1.51 0.91
CA LEU A 124 -7.21 2.34 2.07
C LEU A 124 -8.45 3.00 2.67
N ARG A 125 -9.33 3.57 1.83
CA ARG A 125 -10.61 4.12 2.29
C ARG A 125 -11.53 3.06 2.90
N ALA A 126 -11.54 1.84 2.36
CA ALA A 126 -12.30 0.74 2.92
C ALA A 126 -11.79 0.30 4.30
N MET A 127 -10.48 0.40 4.55
CA MET A 127 -9.89 0.13 5.86
C MET A 127 -10.48 1.02 6.97
N ALA A 128 -10.86 2.26 6.66
CA ALA A 128 -11.43 3.20 7.63
C ALA A 128 -12.74 2.72 8.25
N ALA A 129 -13.45 1.78 7.60
CA ALA A 129 -14.65 1.15 8.15
C ALA A 129 -14.36 0.06 9.20
N SER A 130 -13.11 -0.37 9.34
CA SER A 130 -12.72 -1.41 10.31
C SER A 130 -12.63 -0.85 11.72
N PRO A 131 -13.13 -1.59 12.75
CA PRO A 131 -12.94 -1.20 14.15
C PRO A 131 -11.46 -1.16 14.58
N HIS A 132 -10.58 -1.82 13.84
CA HIS A 132 -9.14 -1.90 14.12
C HIS A 132 -8.33 -0.81 13.40
N TYR A 133 -8.97 0.06 12.61
CA TYR A 133 -8.32 1.08 11.78
C TYR A 133 -7.42 2.04 12.57
N ARG A 134 -7.83 2.39 13.79
CA ARG A 134 -7.16 3.41 14.62
C ARG A 134 -5.66 3.18 14.82
N VAL A 135 -5.23 1.92 14.81
CA VAL A 135 -3.81 1.55 14.96
C VAL A 135 -2.99 1.94 13.73
N PHE A 136 -3.63 1.99 12.57
CA PHE A 136 -3.02 2.19 11.25
C PHE A 136 -3.37 3.53 10.59
N GLU A 137 -4.15 4.37 11.28
CA GLU A 137 -4.74 5.59 10.73
C GLU A 137 -3.69 6.54 10.13
N GLU A 138 -2.61 6.81 10.84
CA GLU A 138 -1.54 7.69 10.35
C GLU A 138 -0.90 7.19 9.06
N GLU A 139 -0.59 5.89 9.02
CA GLU A 139 0.05 5.30 7.84
C GLU A 139 -0.92 5.23 6.65
N ALA A 140 -2.17 4.86 6.89
CA ALA A 140 -3.19 4.80 5.85
C ALA A 140 -3.45 6.19 5.23
N GLN A 141 -3.59 7.24 6.05
CA GLN A 141 -3.76 8.61 5.58
C GLN A 141 -2.55 9.10 4.78
N MET A 142 -1.33 8.82 5.26
CA MET A 142 -0.11 9.15 4.54
C MET A 142 -0.09 8.51 3.14
N TRP A 143 -0.50 7.25 3.02
CA TRP A 143 -0.56 6.56 1.73
C TRP A 143 -1.69 7.10 0.85
N GLU A 144 -2.86 7.44 1.40
CA GLU A 144 -3.93 8.10 0.64
C GLU A 144 -3.46 9.42 0.02
N GLU A 145 -2.79 10.27 0.79
CA GLU A 145 -2.24 11.54 0.30
C GLU A 145 -1.18 11.31 -0.78
N ARG A 146 -0.29 10.33 -0.60
CA ARG A 146 0.73 9.99 -1.61
C ARG A 146 0.10 9.52 -2.91
N LEU A 147 -0.89 8.62 -2.85
CA LEU A 147 -1.58 8.11 -4.02
C LEU A 147 -2.36 9.22 -4.75
N ALA A 148 -3.03 10.10 -4.02
CA ALA A 148 -3.70 11.25 -4.60
C ALA A 148 -2.71 12.19 -5.33
N ARG A 149 -1.54 12.42 -4.75
CA ARG A 149 -0.48 13.20 -5.38
C ARG A 149 0.07 12.51 -6.63
N ILE A 150 0.31 11.19 -6.58
CA ILE A 150 0.74 10.40 -7.74
C ILE A 150 -0.26 10.56 -8.87
N GLN A 151 -1.56 10.34 -8.61
CA GLN A 151 -2.61 10.50 -9.61
C GLN A 151 -2.61 11.87 -10.24
N THR A 152 -2.58 12.94 -9.43
CA THR A 152 -2.58 14.32 -9.92
C THR A 152 -1.36 14.64 -10.81
N VAL A 153 -0.16 14.23 -10.36
CA VAL A 153 1.09 14.50 -11.08
C VAL A 153 1.13 13.74 -12.40
N PHE A 154 0.74 12.46 -12.40
CA PHE A 154 0.81 11.66 -13.60
C PHE A 154 -0.31 11.98 -14.59
N ASP A 155 -1.47 12.43 -14.13
CA ASP A 155 -2.55 12.94 -15.00
C ASP A 155 -2.08 14.17 -15.78
N LEU A 156 -1.50 15.14 -15.06
CA LEU A 156 -0.89 16.31 -15.68
C LEU A 156 0.27 15.93 -16.64
N TRP A 157 1.09 14.96 -16.23
CA TRP A 157 2.19 14.49 -17.08
C TRP A 157 1.69 13.87 -18.38
N ALA A 158 0.68 13.01 -18.31
CA ALA A 158 0.10 12.38 -19.50
C ALA A 158 -0.40 13.42 -20.50
N ASP A 159 -1.05 14.47 -20.00
CA ASP A 159 -1.53 15.57 -20.84
C ASP A 159 -0.40 16.38 -21.45
N VAL A 160 0.60 16.77 -20.68
CA VAL A 160 1.78 17.49 -21.16
C VAL A 160 2.52 16.65 -22.20
N GLN A 161 2.74 15.37 -21.92
CA GLN A 161 3.44 14.47 -22.86
C GLN A 161 2.69 14.33 -24.18
N ARG A 162 1.35 14.17 -24.14
CA ARG A 162 0.50 14.08 -25.33
C ARG A 162 0.60 15.33 -26.18
N GLN A 163 0.50 16.50 -25.55
CA GLN A 163 0.63 17.79 -26.22
C GLN A 163 2.03 18.00 -26.80
N TRP A 164 3.07 17.63 -26.03
CA TRP A 164 4.45 17.75 -26.50
C TRP A 164 4.71 16.87 -27.73
N VAL A 165 4.25 15.62 -27.72
CA VAL A 165 4.38 14.68 -28.86
C VAL A 165 3.70 15.25 -30.11
N TYR A 166 2.51 15.82 -29.96
CA TYR A 166 1.77 16.45 -31.04
C TYR A 166 2.56 17.65 -31.63
N LEU A 167 2.98 18.57 -30.78
CA LEU A 167 3.72 19.78 -31.19
C LEU A 167 5.13 19.44 -31.73
N HIS A 168 5.80 18.45 -31.20
CA HIS A 168 7.06 17.95 -31.69
C HIS A 168 6.95 17.46 -33.13
N GLY A 169 5.86 16.81 -33.49
CA GLY A 169 5.58 16.40 -34.87
C GLY A 169 5.47 17.59 -35.84
N ILE A 170 5.02 18.75 -35.37
CA ILE A 170 4.86 19.97 -36.16
C ILE A 170 6.18 20.76 -36.23
N PHE A 171 6.79 21.04 -35.08
CA PHE A 171 7.91 21.99 -34.95
C PHE A 171 9.30 21.36 -35.10
N ALA A 172 9.43 20.04 -35.00
CA ALA A 172 10.68 19.30 -35.11
C ALA A 172 10.64 18.20 -36.20
N GLY A 173 9.55 18.09 -36.96
CA GLY A 173 9.40 17.16 -38.07
C GLY A 173 10.02 17.66 -39.38
N ALA A 174 9.76 16.96 -40.49
CA ALA A 174 10.32 17.25 -41.80
C ALA A 174 10.00 18.65 -42.39
N GLY A 175 9.04 19.36 -41.76
CA GLY A 175 8.68 20.75 -42.16
C GLY A 175 9.12 21.82 -41.15
N SER A 176 10.01 21.50 -40.21
CA SER A 176 10.39 22.40 -39.11
C SER A 176 11.00 23.72 -39.58
N GLU A 177 11.83 23.71 -40.64
CA GLU A 177 12.40 24.93 -41.21
C GLU A 177 11.32 25.86 -41.76
N ALA A 178 10.37 25.35 -42.51
CA ALA A 178 9.23 26.12 -43.00
C ALA A 178 8.40 26.70 -41.85
N MET A 179 8.17 25.91 -40.78
CA MET A 179 7.47 26.38 -39.59
C MET A 179 8.21 27.47 -38.83
N MET A 180 9.54 27.43 -38.76
CA MET A 180 10.34 28.51 -38.17
C MET A 180 10.18 29.82 -38.91
N HIS A 181 10.02 29.76 -40.23
CA HIS A 181 9.78 30.97 -41.05
C HIS A 181 8.34 31.50 -40.93
N ILE A 182 7.35 30.59 -40.82
CA ILE A 182 5.94 30.99 -40.76
C ILE A 182 5.54 31.42 -39.35
N LEU A 183 6.03 30.74 -38.31
CA LEU A 183 5.67 30.92 -36.90
C LEU A 183 6.93 31.01 -36.01
N PRO A 184 7.75 32.06 -36.17
CA PRO A 184 9.06 32.14 -35.49
C PRO A 184 8.92 32.26 -33.95
N VAL A 185 7.92 32.97 -33.46
CA VAL A 185 7.69 33.16 -32.01
C VAL A 185 7.24 31.87 -31.36
N GLU A 186 6.30 31.18 -31.97
CA GLU A 186 5.74 29.91 -31.49
C GLU A 186 6.81 28.80 -31.53
N SER A 187 7.64 28.78 -32.58
CA SER A 187 8.77 27.86 -32.69
C SER A 187 9.80 28.06 -31.56
N ALA A 188 10.14 29.32 -31.25
CA ALA A 188 11.04 29.64 -30.14
C ALA A 188 10.44 29.24 -28.78
N ARG A 189 9.16 29.50 -28.58
CA ARG A 189 8.43 29.04 -27.34
C ARG A 189 8.43 27.53 -27.21
N PHE A 190 8.11 26.82 -28.29
CA PHE A 190 8.14 25.35 -28.29
C PHE A 190 9.54 24.82 -27.96
N GLN A 191 10.60 25.36 -28.54
CA GLN A 191 11.98 24.97 -28.25
C GLN A 191 12.33 25.16 -26.77
N SER A 192 11.94 26.30 -26.18
CA SER A 192 12.15 26.56 -24.75
C SER A 192 11.42 25.54 -23.86
N ILE A 193 10.13 25.30 -24.10
CA ILE A 193 9.32 24.31 -23.34
C ILE A 193 9.86 22.90 -23.56
N SER A 194 10.20 22.55 -24.80
CA SER A 194 10.76 21.24 -25.13
C SER A 194 12.06 20.97 -24.40
N SER A 195 12.96 21.97 -24.28
CA SER A 195 14.20 21.82 -23.53
C SER A 195 13.96 21.50 -22.04
N VAL A 196 13.00 22.16 -21.41
CA VAL A 196 12.61 21.90 -20.02
C VAL A 196 12.00 20.49 -19.88
N PHE A 197 11.07 20.12 -20.77
CA PHE A 197 10.42 18.81 -20.75
C PHE A 197 11.44 17.67 -20.92
N LEU A 198 12.36 17.79 -21.89
CA LEU A 198 13.44 16.82 -22.11
C LEU A 198 14.40 16.73 -20.91
N ALA A 199 14.69 17.84 -20.24
CA ALA A 199 15.51 17.83 -19.04
C ALA A 199 14.82 17.07 -17.89
N VAL A 200 13.50 17.18 -17.75
CA VAL A 200 12.72 16.41 -16.76
C VAL A 200 12.71 14.92 -17.11
N LEU A 201 12.44 14.57 -18.38
CA LEU A 201 12.48 13.18 -18.84
C LEU A 201 13.84 12.51 -18.59
N ASN A 202 14.93 13.21 -18.88
CA ASN A 202 16.29 12.71 -18.62
C ASN A 202 16.57 12.46 -17.13
N LYS A 203 15.97 13.26 -16.24
CA LYS A 203 16.05 13.01 -14.78
C LYS A 203 15.28 11.76 -14.38
N VAL A 204 14.10 11.57 -14.94
CA VAL A 204 13.28 10.37 -14.68
C VAL A 204 13.96 9.11 -15.21
N GLN A 205 14.54 9.17 -16.41
CA GLN A 205 15.27 8.03 -16.99
C GLN A 205 16.45 7.56 -16.15
N LYS A 206 17.15 8.50 -15.47
CA LYS A 206 18.30 8.17 -14.62
C LYS A 206 17.93 7.54 -13.28
N ALA A 207 16.70 7.74 -12.81
CA ALA A 207 16.21 7.21 -11.54
C ALA A 207 14.75 6.76 -11.66
N PRO A 208 14.48 5.68 -12.43
CA PRO A 208 13.09 5.28 -12.73
C PRO A 208 12.32 4.74 -11.52
N SER A 209 13.02 4.23 -10.50
CA SER A 209 12.41 3.61 -9.32
C SER A 209 12.45 4.49 -8.06
N GLU A 210 13.39 5.42 -7.93
CA GLU A 210 13.56 6.19 -6.68
C GLU A 210 12.65 7.41 -6.55
N ARG A 211 12.04 7.90 -7.63
CA ARG A 211 11.37 9.22 -7.67
C ARG A 211 9.88 9.21 -7.98
N ALA A 212 9.30 8.07 -8.27
CA ALA A 212 7.86 8.00 -8.53
C ALA A 212 7.01 8.08 -7.25
N VAL A 213 7.62 7.86 -6.07
CA VAL A 213 6.90 7.67 -4.80
C VAL A 213 7.34 8.66 -3.70
N MET A 214 8.38 9.45 -3.91
CA MET A 214 8.76 10.56 -3.04
C MET A 214 8.14 11.88 -3.54
#